data_cd17ef968d5be320f5a51dbf877ca7da
#
_entry.id   cd17ef968d5be320f5a51dbf877ca7da
#
_cell.length_a   1.000
_cell.length_b   1.000
_cell.length_c   1.000
_cell.angle_alpha   90.00
_cell.angle_beta   90.00
_cell.angle_gamma   90.00
#
_symmetry.space_group_name_H-M   'P 1'
#
loop_
_entity.id
_entity.type
_entity.pdbx_description
1 polymer ?
#
loop_
_entity_poly.entity_id
_entity_poly.type
_entity_poly.pdbx_seq_one_letter_code
_entity_poly.pdbx_strand_id
1 'polypeptide(L)'
;NRMTLYDQILNLPLFQGLSHDDLSNIVAHTKFDFTKVPAGSVIVKEGEPCKFLRFMLSGTAVVNSHADDNSFSVDEELSSPIMFEVERLFGLTQYHGHTITALTNCSLLVIKKDEVMRLSDKLLIIRINLLNRLATDVQKLSGLQWHQLPTSLTGRLLRFFALHTSYPAGHKVFHIKMQTLADNIRESRLN
;
A
#
# COMPACT_ATOMS: atom_id res chain seq x y z
N ASN A 1 -27.52 2.43 -6.27
CA ASN A 1 -27.09 3.73 -5.75
C ASN A 1 -25.63 3.95 -6.08
N ARG A 2 -25.37 4.86 -7.00
CA ARG A 2 -24.02 5.25 -7.37
C ARG A 2 -23.45 6.11 -6.24
N MET A 3 -22.38 5.64 -5.58
CA MET A 3 -21.68 6.35 -4.52
C MET A 3 -21.18 7.70 -5.05
N THR A 4 -21.42 8.79 -4.32
CA THR A 4 -20.93 10.13 -4.70
C THR A 4 -19.41 10.19 -4.53
N LEU A 5 -18.76 11.17 -5.17
CA LEU A 5 -17.32 11.40 -5.01
C LEU A 5 -16.95 11.68 -3.54
N TYR A 6 -17.77 12.46 -2.84
CA TYR A 6 -17.58 12.73 -1.42
C TYR A 6 -17.65 11.45 -0.57
N ASP A 7 -18.60 10.56 -0.84
CA ASP A 7 -18.70 9.27 -0.16
C ASP A 7 -17.48 8.38 -0.44
N GLN A 8 -16.98 8.40 -1.65
CA GLN A 8 -15.74 7.68 -2.00
C GLN A 8 -14.54 8.19 -1.21
N ILE A 9 -14.38 9.51 -1.08
CA ILE A 9 -13.29 10.12 -0.31
C ILE A 9 -13.42 9.81 1.18
N LEU A 10 -14.64 9.89 1.75
CA LEU A 10 -14.87 9.56 3.17
C LEU A 10 -14.56 8.11 3.52
N ASN A 11 -14.62 7.21 2.55
CA ASN A 11 -14.25 5.80 2.74
C ASN A 11 -12.74 5.52 2.62
N LEU A 12 -11.96 6.51 2.25
CA LEU A 12 -10.50 6.34 2.17
C LEU A 12 -9.87 6.25 3.56
N PRO A 13 -8.79 5.47 3.73
CA PRO A 13 -8.19 5.22 5.04
C PRO A 13 -7.83 6.48 5.84
N LEU A 14 -7.36 7.53 5.16
CA LEU A 14 -6.90 8.76 5.81
C LEU A 14 -8.08 9.65 6.26
N PHE A 15 -9.22 9.55 5.59
CA PHE A 15 -10.37 10.45 5.77
C PHE A 15 -11.47 9.86 6.64
N GLN A 16 -11.29 8.67 7.19
CA GLN A 16 -12.28 8.06 8.07
C GLN A 16 -12.49 8.88 9.34
N GLY A 17 -13.75 9.04 9.71
CA GLY A 17 -14.15 9.84 10.88
C GLY A 17 -14.41 11.31 10.59
N LEU A 18 -14.20 11.78 9.36
CA LEU A 18 -14.58 13.12 8.94
C LEU A 18 -16.08 13.20 8.67
N SER A 19 -16.69 14.35 8.99
CA SER A 19 -18.04 14.68 8.58
C SER A 19 -18.08 15.15 7.12
N HIS A 20 -19.28 15.16 6.53
CA HIS A 20 -19.48 15.77 5.21
C HIS A 20 -19.09 17.24 5.17
N ASP A 21 -19.38 18.00 6.25
CA ASP A 21 -19.05 19.42 6.35
C ASP A 21 -17.53 19.64 6.39
N ASP A 22 -16.79 18.82 7.17
CA ASP A 22 -15.33 18.85 7.22
C ASP A 22 -14.74 18.55 5.84
N LEU A 23 -15.27 17.53 5.16
CA LEU A 23 -14.79 17.18 3.82
C LEU A 23 -15.07 18.27 2.81
N SER A 24 -16.27 18.87 2.83
CA SER A 24 -16.63 19.99 1.94
C SER A 24 -15.68 21.16 2.13
N ASN A 25 -15.33 21.49 3.36
CA ASN A 25 -14.37 22.53 3.69
C ASN A 25 -12.95 22.18 3.19
N ILE A 26 -12.52 20.93 3.36
CA ILE A 26 -11.23 20.44 2.85
C ILE A 26 -11.18 20.59 1.33
N VAL A 27 -12.16 20.07 0.63
CA VAL A 27 -12.22 20.09 -0.84
C VAL A 27 -12.20 21.51 -1.39
N ALA A 28 -12.87 22.45 -0.70
CA ALA A 28 -12.90 23.85 -1.10
C ALA A 28 -11.52 24.56 -0.96
N HIS A 29 -10.66 24.11 -0.05
CA HIS A 29 -9.40 24.77 0.31
C HIS A 29 -8.14 23.94 0.07
N THR A 30 -8.27 22.73 -0.45
CA THR A 30 -7.16 21.82 -0.71
C THR A 30 -7.11 21.47 -2.18
N LYS A 31 -5.91 21.48 -2.73
CA LYS A 31 -5.70 21.04 -4.11
C LYS A 31 -5.67 19.53 -4.18
N PHE A 32 -6.80 18.94 -4.59
CA PHE A 32 -6.93 17.54 -4.94
C PHE A 32 -6.82 17.36 -6.45
N ASP A 33 -5.90 16.52 -6.88
CA ASP A 33 -5.79 16.15 -8.29
C ASP A 33 -6.46 14.79 -8.49
N PHE A 34 -7.40 14.74 -9.43
CA PHE A 34 -8.08 13.51 -9.83
C PHE A 34 -7.52 13.06 -11.17
N THR A 35 -6.99 11.85 -11.22
CA THR A 35 -6.32 11.30 -12.39
C THR A 35 -6.96 9.98 -12.79
N LYS A 36 -7.14 9.76 -14.08
CA LYS A 36 -7.55 8.47 -14.64
C LYS A 36 -6.34 7.78 -15.22
N VAL A 37 -6.17 6.52 -14.88
CA VAL A 37 -5.07 5.67 -15.36
C VAL A 37 -5.70 4.50 -16.13
N PRO A 38 -5.40 4.35 -17.43
CA PRO A 38 -5.94 3.22 -18.21
C PRO A 38 -5.29 1.90 -17.78
N ALA A 39 -6.03 0.81 -17.99
CA ALA A 39 -5.52 -0.55 -17.75
C ALA A 39 -4.17 -0.76 -18.46
N GLY A 40 -3.24 -1.38 -17.78
CA GLY A 40 -1.88 -1.66 -18.26
C GLY A 40 -0.87 -0.53 -18.04
N SER A 41 -1.30 0.67 -17.63
CA SER A 41 -0.39 1.78 -17.37
C SER A 41 0.19 1.72 -15.95
N VAL A 42 1.45 2.14 -15.82
CA VAL A 42 2.13 2.23 -14.53
C VAL A 42 1.58 3.42 -13.74
N ILE A 43 1.19 3.16 -12.49
CA ILE A 43 0.74 4.20 -11.55
C ILE A 43 1.94 4.83 -10.86
N VAL A 44 2.80 4.00 -10.29
CA VAL A 44 4.09 4.41 -9.70
C VAL A 44 5.15 3.37 -10.04
N LYS A 45 6.39 3.83 -10.18
CA LYS A 45 7.52 2.98 -10.52
C LYS A 45 8.50 2.92 -9.34
N GLU A 46 8.98 1.71 -9.02
CA GLU A 46 10.02 1.50 -8.03
C GLU A 46 11.23 2.40 -8.29
N GLY A 47 11.73 3.02 -7.23
CA GLY A 47 12.90 3.90 -7.29
C GLY A 47 12.61 5.34 -7.68
N GLU A 48 11.42 5.66 -8.16
CA GLU A 48 11.03 7.05 -8.42
C GLU A 48 10.77 7.80 -7.10
N PRO A 49 11.08 9.12 -7.02
CA PRO A 49 10.78 9.90 -5.83
C PRO A 49 9.30 9.89 -5.47
N CYS A 50 8.99 9.62 -4.19
CA CYS A 50 7.64 9.67 -3.66
C CYS A 50 7.34 11.07 -3.15
N LYS A 51 6.65 11.87 -3.97
CA LYS A 51 6.30 13.27 -3.68
C LYS A 51 4.80 13.49 -3.46
N PHE A 52 4.00 12.47 -3.76
CA PHE A 52 2.54 12.52 -3.72
C PHE A 52 2.00 11.34 -2.93
N LEU A 53 0.92 11.58 -2.22
CA LEU A 53 0.08 10.53 -1.67
C LEU A 53 -1.01 10.19 -2.69
N ARG A 54 -1.13 8.92 -3.04
CA ARG A 54 -2.09 8.43 -4.02
C ARG A 54 -3.08 7.48 -3.39
N PHE A 55 -4.35 7.68 -3.73
CA PHE A 55 -5.45 6.80 -3.37
C PHE A 55 -6.11 6.27 -4.63
N MET A 56 -6.44 5.00 -4.65
CA MET A 56 -7.27 4.44 -5.71
C MET A 56 -8.74 4.47 -5.27
N LEU A 57 -9.53 5.27 -5.99
CA LEU A 57 -10.95 5.45 -5.72
C LEU A 57 -11.80 4.36 -6.39
N SER A 58 -11.37 3.92 -7.57
CA SER A 58 -12.01 2.84 -8.31
C SER A 58 -10.99 2.07 -9.14
N GLY A 59 -11.29 0.81 -9.40
CA GLY A 59 -10.45 -0.09 -10.20
C GLY A 59 -9.64 -1.06 -9.36
N THR A 60 -8.78 -1.81 -10.05
CA THR A 60 -7.84 -2.78 -9.49
C THR A 60 -6.43 -2.52 -10.03
N ALA A 61 -5.43 -2.83 -9.23
CA ALA A 61 -4.03 -2.65 -9.59
C ALA A 61 -3.22 -3.86 -9.12
N VAL A 62 -2.00 -3.98 -9.63
CA VAL A 62 -1.03 -5.01 -9.23
C VAL A 62 0.20 -4.33 -8.66
N VAL A 63 0.62 -4.74 -7.47
CA VAL A 63 1.89 -4.35 -6.85
C VAL A 63 2.89 -5.46 -7.08
N ASN A 64 4.02 -5.12 -7.71
CA ASN A 64 5.15 -6.02 -7.87
C ASN A 64 6.18 -5.78 -6.78
N SER A 65 6.57 -6.84 -6.11
CA SER A 65 7.68 -6.89 -5.15
C SER A 65 8.69 -7.93 -5.62
N HIS A 66 9.97 -7.67 -5.42
CA HIS A 66 11.01 -8.63 -5.80
C HIS A 66 12.10 -8.72 -4.75
N ALA A 67 12.80 -9.85 -4.70
CA ALA A 67 13.99 -10.01 -3.88
C ALA A 67 15.13 -9.10 -4.38
N ASP A 68 16.04 -8.71 -3.49
CA ASP A 68 17.16 -7.83 -3.80
C ASP A 68 18.05 -8.39 -4.93
N ASP A 69 18.22 -9.70 -4.95
CA ASP A 69 19.00 -10.43 -5.97
C ASP A 69 18.17 -10.84 -7.20
N ASN A 70 16.91 -10.42 -7.28
CA ASN A 70 15.95 -10.79 -8.32
C ASN A 70 15.69 -12.29 -8.45
N SER A 71 15.97 -13.08 -7.42
CA SER A 71 15.77 -14.53 -7.45
C SER A 71 14.30 -14.95 -7.44
N PHE A 72 13.42 -14.09 -6.96
CA PHE A 72 11.97 -14.27 -7.03
C PHE A 72 11.24 -12.94 -6.98
N SER A 73 9.99 -12.94 -7.40
CA SER A 73 9.09 -11.80 -7.32
C SER A 73 7.67 -12.24 -6.93
N VAL A 74 6.89 -11.28 -6.47
CA VAL A 74 5.50 -11.47 -6.06
C VAL A 74 4.65 -10.37 -6.66
N ASP A 75 3.55 -10.76 -7.29
CA ASP A 75 2.51 -9.85 -7.73
C ASP A 75 1.30 -9.96 -6.82
N GLU A 76 0.91 -8.85 -6.22
CA GLU A 76 -0.28 -8.76 -5.37
C GLU A 76 -1.34 -7.87 -6.03
N GLU A 77 -2.54 -8.40 -6.20
CA GLU A 77 -3.68 -7.67 -6.71
C GLU A 77 -4.33 -6.85 -5.61
N LEU A 78 -4.60 -5.58 -5.90
CA LEU A 78 -5.21 -4.61 -4.99
C LEU A 78 -6.53 -4.11 -5.56
N SER A 79 -7.51 -3.96 -4.70
CA SER A 79 -8.81 -3.38 -5.04
C SER A 79 -9.04 -2.07 -4.30
N SER A 80 -9.72 -1.13 -4.97
CA SER A 80 -10.17 0.12 -4.35
C SER A 80 -11.22 -0.13 -3.25
N PRO A 81 -11.31 0.73 -2.21
CA PRO A 81 -10.48 1.91 -1.95
C PRO A 81 -9.16 1.52 -1.29
N ILE A 82 -8.07 2.16 -1.70
CA ILE A 82 -6.74 1.88 -1.12
C ILE A 82 -5.82 3.11 -1.20
N MET A 83 -4.93 3.22 -0.23
CA MET A 83 -3.85 4.21 -0.18
C MET A 83 -2.53 3.53 -0.49
N PHE A 84 -1.75 4.09 -1.42
CA PHE A 84 -0.47 3.53 -1.83
C PHE A 84 0.70 4.14 -1.07
N GLU A 85 1.55 3.29 -0.51
CA GLU A 85 2.91 3.59 -0.05
C GLU A 85 3.07 4.90 0.76
N VAL A 86 2.15 5.19 1.67
CA VAL A 86 2.23 6.37 2.55
C VAL A 86 3.54 6.40 3.36
N GLU A 87 4.09 5.24 3.70
CA GLU A 87 5.37 5.07 4.40
C GLU A 87 6.57 5.58 3.59
N ARG A 88 6.44 5.73 2.28
CA ARG A 88 7.49 6.26 1.41
C ARG A 88 7.44 7.77 1.21
N LEU A 89 6.38 8.40 1.70
CA LEU A 89 6.25 9.85 1.66
C LEU A 89 7.14 10.53 2.70
N PHE A 90 7.48 9.82 3.76
CA PHE A 90 8.26 10.29 4.91
C PHE A 90 9.49 9.39 5.16
N GLY A 91 10.27 9.72 6.17
CA GLY A 91 11.41 8.92 6.60
C GLY A 91 12.67 9.18 5.77
N LEU A 92 13.65 8.30 5.92
CA LEU A 92 14.96 8.45 5.27
C LEU A 92 14.93 8.12 3.78
N THR A 93 14.09 7.19 3.37
CA THR A 93 14.00 6.72 1.99
C THR A 93 12.67 7.13 1.38
N GLN A 94 12.64 8.26 0.70
CA GLN A 94 11.44 8.83 0.10
C GLN A 94 11.33 8.51 -1.40
N TYR A 95 11.47 7.24 -1.70
CA TYR A 95 11.33 6.66 -3.05
C TYR A 95 10.32 5.52 -3.00
N HIS A 96 9.59 5.31 -4.10
CA HIS A 96 8.66 4.18 -4.20
C HIS A 96 9.42 2.85 -4.06
N GLY A 97 8.91 1.98 -3.19
CA GLY A 97 9.50 0.66 -2.94
C GLY A 97 9.02 -0.42 -3.90
N HIS A 98 7.99 -0.14 -4.68
CA HIS A 98 7.32 -1.10 -5.57
C HIS A 98 6.86 -0.42 -6.86
N THR A 99 6.74 -1.21 -7.91
CA THR A 99 6.03 -0.79 -9.13
C THR A 99 4.57 -1.21 -9.01
N ILE A 100 3.66 -0.26 -9.20
CA ILE A 100 2.21 -0.48 -9.16
C ILE A 100 1.65 -0.17 -10.54
N THR A 101 0.96 -1.15 -11.12
CA THR A 101 0.39 -1.07 -12.47
C THR A 101 -1.12 -1.22 -12.40
N ALA A 102 -1.85 -0.40 -13.15
CA ALA A 102 -3.29 -0.53 -13.27
C ALA A 102 -3.66 -1.84 -13.99
N LEU A 103 -4.46 -2.68 -13.35
CA LEU A 103 -4.99 -3.91 -13.95
C LEU A 103 -6.26 -3.62 -14.76
N THR A 104 -7.11 -2.75 -14.23
CA THR A 104 -8.28 -2.20 -14.90
C THR A 104 -8.12 -0.69 -15.02
N ASN A 105 -9.05 -0.01 -15.68
CA ASN A 105 -9.09 1.46 -15.64
C ASN A 105 -9.27 1.91 -14.17
N CYS A 106 -8.39 2.78 -13.72
CA CYS A 106 -8.37 3.26 -12.33
C CYS A 106 -8.65 4.75 -12.26
N SER A 107 -9.36 5.17 -11.22
CA SER A 107 -9.49 6.57 -10.85
C SER A 107 -8.68 6.81 -9.56
N LEU A 108 -7.80 7.80 -9.61
CA LEU A 108 -6.91 8.14 -8.50
C LEU A 108 -7.22 9.52 -7.94
N LEU A 109 -7.07 9.64 -6.63
CA LEU A 109 -6.92 10.92 -5.93
C LEU A 109 -5.44 11.09 -5.61
N VAL A 110 -4.84 12.21 -6.01
CA VAL A 110 -3.42 12.51 -5.82
C VAL A 110 -3.28 13.80 -5.02
N ILE A 111 -2.54 13.74 -3.92
CA ILE A 111 -2.34 14.86 -3.00
C ILE A 111 -0.85 15.08 -2.81
N LYS A 112 -0.37 16.32 -2.99
CA LYS A 112 1.03 16.67 -2.72
C LYS A 112 1.37 16.50 -1.24
N LYS A 113 2.61 16.14 -0.94
CA LYS A 113 3.11 16.01 0.43
C LYS A 113 2.81 17.24 1.28
N ASP A 114 3.03 18.45 0.75
CA ASP A 114 2.76 19.69 1.48
C ASP A 114 1.28 19.84 1.85
N GLU A 115 0.39 19.43 0.97
CA GLU A 115 -1.05 19.43 1.23
C GLU A 115 -1.43 18.40 2.30
N VAL A 116 -0.80 17.23 2.29
CA VAL A 116 -0.99 16.22 3.35
C VAL A 116 -0.56 16.79 4.70
N MET A 117 0.57 17.47 4.75
CA MET A 117 1.06 18.11 5.97
C MET A 117 0.12 19.21 6.45
N ARG A 118 -0.38 20.05 5.54
CA ARG A 118 -1.34 21.12 5.86
C ARG A 118 -2.65 20.54 6.40
N LEU A 119 -3.18 19.49 5.79
CA LEU A 119 -4.39 18.80 6.27
C LEU A 119 -4.18 18.20 7.67
N SER A 120 -3.04 17.57 7.90
CA SER A 120 -2.66 17.00 9.19
C SER A 120 -2.53 18.06 10.29
N ASP A 121 -2.13 19.27 9.92
CA ASP A 121 -2.03 20.38 10.85
C ASP A 121 -3.40 20.98 11.19
N LYS A 122 -4.29 21.08 10.21
CA LYS A 122 -5.64 21.64 10.40
C LYS A 122 -6.60 20.68 11.10
N LEU A 123 -6.53 19.40 10.79
CA LEU A 123 -7.50 18.38 11.24
C LEU A 123 -6.80 17.28 12.03
N LEU A 124 -7.07 17.26 13.33
CA LEU A 124 -6.50 16.27 14.23
C LEU A 124 -6.83 14.83 13.80
N ILE A 125 -8.04 14.59 13.28
CA ILE A 125 -8.44 13.24 12.84
C ILE A 125 -7.56 12.72 11.70
N ILE A 126 -7.19 13.57 10.76
CA ILE A 126 -6.28 13.19 9.66
C ILE A 126 -4.89 12.86 10.20
N ARG A 127 -4.38 13.67 11.14
CA ARG A 127 -3.09 13.42 11.80
C ARG A 127 -3.11 12.08 12.53
N ILE A 128 -4.16 11.82 13.30
CA ILE A 128 -4.30 10.55 14.03
C ILE A 128 -4.40 9.38 13.07
N ASN A 129 -5.18 9.48 12.01
CA ASN A 129 -5.32 8.41 11.02
C ASN A 129 -3.97 8.10 10.35
N LEU A 130 -3.19 9.13 10.00
CA LEU A 130 -1.86 8.96 9.43
C LEU A 130 -0.91 8.26 10.39
N LEU A 131 -0.83 8.74 11.64
CA LEU A 131 0.03 8.14 12.67
C LEU A 131 -0.38 6.70 12.99
N ASN A 132 -1.68 6.45 13.10
CA ASN A 132 -2.19 5.09 13.36
C ASN A 132 -1.85 4.13 12.23
N ARG A 133 -1.93 4.57 10.98
CA ARG A 133 -1.55 3.74 9.84
C ARG A 133 -0.06 3.39 9.88
N LEU A 134 0.81 4.38 10.06
CA LEU A 134 2.25 4.16 10.12
C LEU A 134 2.64 3.30 11.33
N ALA A 135 2.06 3.57 12.50
CA ALA A 135 2.31 2.80 13.71
C ALA A 135 1.85 1.34 13.57
N THR A 136 0.67 1.12 12.97
CA THR A 136 0.14 -0.23 12.73
C THR A 136 1.05 -1.02 11.80
N ASP A 137 1.54 -0.40 10.72
CA ASP A 137 2.46 -1.05 9.78
C ASP A 137 3.77 -1.44 10.46
N VAL A 138 4.34 -0.57 11.29
CA VAL A 138 5.54 -0.86 12.09
C VAL A 138 5.30 -2.01 13.07
N GLN A 139 4.18 -2.00 13.79
CA GLN A 139 3.83 -3.06 14.75
C GLN A 139 3.68 -4.42 14.09
N LYS A 140 3.06 -4.47 12.90
CA LYS A 140 2.92 -5.71 12.12
C LYS A 140 4.28 -6.26 11.71
N LEU A 141 5.18 -5.40 11.20
CA LEU A 141 6.54 -5.81 10.81
C LEU A 141 7.35 -6.28 12.02
N SER A 142 7.31 -5.54 13.13
CA SER A 142 8.01 -5.91 14.37
C SER A 142 7.52 -7.25 14.92
N GLY A 143 6.23 -7.51 14.87
CA GLY A 143 5.63 -8.75 15.36
C GLY A 143 6.15 -9.99 14.61
N LEU A 144 6.44 -9.88 13.33
CA LEU A 144 6.93 -11.01 12.51
C LEU A 144 8.26 -11.58 13.02
N GLN A 145 9.13 -10.77 13.62
CA GLN A 145 10.44 -11.18 14.12
C GLN A 145 10.36 -12.15 15.32
N TRP A 146 9.28 -12.09 16.06
CA TRP A 146 9.11 -12.84 17.31
C TRP A 146 8.25 -14.10 17.18
N HIS A 147 7.75 -14.38 15.98
CA HIS A 147 7.04 -15.63 15.73
C HIS A 147 8.01 -16.80 15.64
N GLN A 148 7.67 -17.88 16.33
CA GLN A 148 8.44 -19.13 16.24
C GLN A 148 8.42 -19.70 14.83
N LEU A 149 9.55 -20.28 14.42
CA LEU A 149 9.66 -20.95 13.13
C LEU A 149 8.79 -22.23 13.12
N PRO A 150 7.92 -22.40 12.14
CA PRO A 150 7.15 -23.64 11.98
C PRO A 150 8.08 -24.83 11.73
N THR A 151 7.72 -25.98 12.27
CA THR A 151 8.45 -27.25 12.08
C THR A 151 8.00 -28.01 10.84
N SER A 152 6.75 -27.87 10.43
CA SER A 152 6.19 -28.54 9.26
C SER A 152 6.58 -27.83 7.95
N LEU A 153 6.66 -28.57 6.86
CA LEU A 153 6.88 -28.00 5.53
C LEU A 153 5.75 -27.02 5.15
N THR A 154 4.50 -27.40 5.38
CA THR A 154 3.34 -26.54 5.12
C THR A 154 3.41 -25.24 5.91
N GLY A 155 3.76 -25.31 7.20
CA GLY A 155 3.92 -24.13 8.04
C GLY A 155 5.02 -23.19 7.55
N ARG A 156 6.16 -23.74 7.10
CA ARG A 156 7.27 -22.95 6.55
C ARG A 156 6.90 -22.29 5.22
N LEU A 157 6.17 -22.99 4.36
CA LEU A 157 5.66 -22.42 3.11
C LEU A 157 4.70 -21.26 3.37
N LEU A 158 3.74 -21.46 4.28
CA LEU A 158 2.79 -20.41 4.65
C LEU A 158 3.50 -19.20 5.25
N ARG A 159 4.51 -19.42 6.08
CA ARG A 159 5.33 -18.35 6.64
C ARG A 159 6.08 -17.58 5.55
N PHE A 160 6.70 -18.28 4.60
CA PHE A 160 7.40 -17.65 3.48
C PHE A 160 6.45 -16.76 2.67
N PHE A 161 5.27 -17.24 2.36
CA PHE A 161 4.25 -16.45 1.64
C PHE A 161 3.78 -15.25 2.47
N ALA A 162 3.53 -15.43 3.77
CA ALA A 162 3.10 -14.35 4.65
C ALA A 162 4.16 -13.25 4.81
N LEU A 163 5.45 -13.62 4.87
CA LEU A 163 6.56 -12.67 4.96
C LEU A 163 6.73 -11.81 3.70
N HIS A 164 6.33 -12.33 2.55
CA HIS A 164 6.55 -11.69 1.25
C HIS A 164 5.27 -11.11 0.64
N THR A 165 4.20 -11.01 1.41
CA THR A 165 2.95 -10.36 1.02
C THR A 165 2.63 -9.24 2.01
N SER A 166 2.21 -8.08 1.48
CA SER A 166 1.96 -6.88 2.28
C SER A 166 0.47 -6.61 2.50
N TYR A 167 -0.39 -7.25 1.73
CA TYR A 167 -1.83 -7.00 1.73
C TYR A 167 -2.60 -8.24 2.17
N PRO A 168 -3.61 -8.09 3.07
CA PRO A 168 -4.29 -9.25 3.66
C PRO A 168 -5.25 -9.96 2.70
N ALA A 169 -5.68 -9.28 1.63
CA ALA A 169 -6.65 -9.81 0.67
C ALA A 169 -6.12 -9.66 -0.76
N GLY A 170 -6.84 -10.27 -1.72
CA GLY A 170 -6.51 -10.20 -3.12
C GLY A 170 -5.67 -11.37 -3.62
N HIS A 171 -5.64 -11.52 -4.93
CA HIS A 171 -4.90 -12.58 -5.61
C HIS A 171 -3.39 -12.30 -5.55
N LYS A 172 -2.60 -13.37 -5.33
CA LYS A 172 -1.16 -13.27 -5.23
C LYS A 172 -0.51 -14.32 -6.12
N VAL A 173 0.48 -13.90 -6.89
CA VAL A 173 1.24 -14.77 -7.77
C VAL A 173 2.74 -14.67 -7.42
N PHE A 174 3.33 -15.81 -7.08
CA PHE A 174 4.76 -15.94 -6.80
C PHE A 174 5.47 -16.46 -8.05
N HIS A 175 6.46 -15.72 -8.51
CA HIS A 175 7.35 -16.10 -9.60
C HIS A 175 8.68 -16.54 -8.99
N ILE A 176 8.83 -17.85 -8.74
CA ILE A 176 9.97 -18.40 -8.04
C ILE A 176 10.30 -19.79 -8.57
N LYS A 177 11.58 -20.06 -8.75
CA LYS A 177 12.07 -21.41 -9.09
C LYS A 177 11.96 -22.32 -7.86
N MET A 178 11.61 -23.59 -8.06
CA MET A 178 11.44 -24.55 -6.97
C MET A 178 12.70 -24.69 -6.10
N GLN A 179 13.88 -24.64 -6.69
CA GLN A 179 15.14 -24.71 -5.92
C GLN A 179 15.30 -23.47 -5.04
N THR A 180 15.01 -22.27 -5.56
CA THR A 180 15.05 -21.03 -4.79
C THR A 180 14.06 -21.07 -3.62
N LEU A 181 12.85 -21.56 -3.85
CA LEU A 181 11.84 -21.72 -2.80
C LEU A 181 12.32 -22.70 -1.71
N ALA A 182 12.87 -23.84 -2.12
CA ALA A 182 13.40 -24.85 -1.20
C ALA A 182 14.55 -24.27 -0.34
N ASP A 183 15.44 -23.51 -0.93
CA ASP A 183 16.57 -22.89 -0.22
C ASP A 183 16.07 -21.86 0.80
N ASN A 184 15.14 -21.00 0.43
CA ASN A 184 14.55 -20.01 1.34
C ASN A 184 13.81 -20.66 2.53
N ILE A 185 13.11 -21.77 2.31
CA ILE A 185 12.41 -22.50 3.35
C ILE A 185 13.39 -23.21 4.29
N ARG A 186 14.49 -23.71 3.77
CA ARG A 186 15.55 -24.35 4.57
C ARG A 186 16.32 -23.33 5.40
N GLU A 187 16.70 -22.20 4.84
CA GLU A 187 17.40 -21.11 5.54
C GLU A 187 16.58 -20.57 6.71
N SER A 188 15.27 -20.49 6.58
CA SER A 188 14.39 -20.11 7.69
C SER A 188 14.45 -21.07 8.88
N ARG A 189 15.16 -22.19 8.76
CA ARG A 189 15.35 -23.20 9.78
C ARG A 189 16.63 -22.98 10.63
N LEU A 190 17.57 -22.18 10.12
CA LEU A 190 18.89 -21.98 10.70
C LEU A 190 19.08 -20.63 11.40
N ASN A 191 18.14 -19.71 11.24
CA ASN A 191 18.07 -18.41 11.91
C ASN A 191 16.91 -18.41 12.92
#